data_a07e5de19a7166a4aaf3fadfd5c65b45
#
_entry.id   a07e5de19a7166a4aaf3fadfd5c65b45
#
_cell.length_a   1.000
_cell.length_b   1.000
_cell.length_c   1.000
_cell.angle_alpha   90.00
_cell.angle_beta   90.00
_cell.angle_gamma   90.00
#
_symmetry.space_group_name_H-M   'P 1'
#
loop_
_entity.id
_entity.type
_entity.pdbx_description
1 polymer ?
#
loop_
_entity_poly.entity_id
_entity_poly.type
_entity_poly.pdbx_seq_one_letter_code
_entity_poly.pdbx_strand_id
1 'polypeptide(L)'
;MFLKTLLSLWLLILVCHARPWSEDVIYFAMTDRFSDGDPANNTPAGSDPALYDSKQEDISRYLGGDLRGMEMALQAGYFNDLGITALWLTPVVRNVWRSGYDLGGWKSGYHGYWTQDWLDIDPHLTSKISLAGKTYPDNADGRMEHYRDFVRLAHSKGIKVIQDVVLNHAGTVFYYDVNDDGVFNVEKKEEWIQPFKNDGFHAHAKWADVPKWNAKRSQPDGPRELLGVKIATQGVLSQLDSYGRKGFSADSLGKSDGEEVACDFFSLRDLWTAPDGAHFEALVDDFVAIYQFYLTAVGVDGLRIDTVKHIHPQFWDAFTARLRVRLGAAAADKLLFGEVYDGNPARLGQYTWRSDWQQHPEPALDSVLDFNFCFSAREYLRHPGRKFGSPAALEKSLGTRTATDSENRPFYNPNPGVDGLNSQQKMITFIENHDGLNRFRVAGITAERNRLAQALLMTLPGIPCLYYGTEFDLLDSKGKVGRDGETGRMMFYRRQSGPTINEVKSSAAYTNIKKLVALRAKLPVLRTGKLVPLWVDSDSSKEDDGVFAFARTSDDGESFAVVVVNASDTKRVTSDGFHVIRLPPDIHSAGKVLRPVLTTGTSGPVNVQAVAADGSLSLPVPASGLVVYEGTRAP
;
A
#
# COMPACT_ATOMS: atom_id res chain seq x y z
N MET A 1 -20.57 -20.37 -64.68
CA MET A 1 -21.43 -20.26 -63.50
C MET A 1 -20.56 -20.59 -62.28
N PHE A 2 -19.88 -19.56 -61.70
CA PHE A 2 -18.91 -19.72 -60.60
C PHE A 2 -19.57 -19.33 -59.29
N LEU A 3 -19.70 -20.30 -58.40
CA LEU A 3 -20.20 -20.11 -57.06
C LEU A 3 -19.04 -19.60 -56.19
N LYS A 4 -19.07 -18.33 -55.75
CA LYS A 4 -18.13 -17.77 -54.80
C LYS A 4 -18.62 -18.09 -53.40
N THR A 5 -17.93 -19.01 -52.74
CA THR A 5 -18.10 -19.27 -51.31
C THR A 5 -17.27 -18.25 -50.53
N LEU A 6 -17.92 -17.29 -49.89
CA LEU A 6 -17.29 -16.40 -48.91
C LEU A 6 -17.10 -17.18 -47.59
N LEU A 7 -15.88 -17.54 -47.27
CA LEU A 7 -15.49 -17.92 -45.90
C LEU A 7 -15.35 -16.65 -45.07
N SER A 8 -16.33 -16.39 -44.22
CA SER A 8 -16.22 -15.37 -43.18
C SER A 8 -15.32 -15.90 -42.08
N LEU A 9 -14.07 -15.44 -42.05
CA LEU A 9 -13.14 -15.71 -40.99
C LEU A 9 -13.54 -14.81 -39.79
N TRP A 10 -14.27 -15.36 -38.84
CA TRP A 10 -14.45 -14.71 -37.53
C TRP A 10 -13.13 -14.80 -36.78
N LEU A 11 -12.36 -13.69 -36.78
CA LEU A 11 -11.24 -13.51 -35.86
C LEU A 11 -11.86 -13.38 -34.48
N LEU A 12 -11.90 -14.45 -33.70
CA LEU A 12 -12.08 -14.36 -32.25
C LEU A 12 -10.85 -13.66 -31.71
N ILE A 13 -10.93 -12.35 -31.51
CA ILE A 13 -10.02 -11.64 -30.64
C ILE A 13 -10.37 -12.15 -29.24
N LEU A 14 -9.60 -13.13 -28.77
CA LEU A 14 -9.51 -13.41 -27.33
C LEU A 14 -8.99 -12.13 -26.68
N VAL A 15 -9.90 -11.30 -26.20
CA VAL A 15 -9.56 -10.24 -25.24
C VAL A 15 -9.12 -11.00 -23.99
N CYS A 16 -7.82 -11.19 -23.87
CA CYS A 16 -7.23 -11.69 -22.63
C CYS A 16 -7.49 -10.59 -21.58
N HIS A 17 -8.60 -10.70 -20.87
CA HIS A 17 -8.87 -9.81 -19.77
C HIS A 17 -7.73 -9.96 -18.77
N ALA A 18 -7.12 -8.86 -18.38
CA ALA A 18 -6.14 -8.85 -17.32
C ALA A 18 -6.80 -9.46 -16.06
N ARG A 19 -6.02 -10.24 -15.29
CA ARG A 19 -6.52 -10.83 -14.04
C ARG A 19 -7.13 -9.72 -13.16
N PRO A 20 -8.36 -9.93 -12.61
CA PRO A 20 -8.99 -8.96 -11.72
C PRO A 20 -8.10 -8.65 -10.51
N TRP A 21 -8.09 -7.39 -10.07
CA TRP A 21 -7.28 -6.97 -8.92
C TRP A 21 -7.64 -7.69 -7.61
N SER A 22 -8.88 -8.11 -7.44
CA SER A 22 -9.32 -8.93 -6.28
C SER A 22 -8.59 -10.28 -6.16
N GLU A 23 -7.96 -10.73 -7.25
CA GLU A 23 -7.18 -11.98 -7.28
C GLU A 23 -5.69 -11.76 -7.00
N ASP A 24 -5.23 -10.51 -6.96
CA ASP A 24 -3.82 -10.19 -6.80
C ASP A 24 -3.33 -10.33 -5.35
N VAL A 25 -2.04 -10.57 -5.23
CA VAL A 25 -1.26 -10.48 -4.00
C VAL A 25 -0.13 -9.50 -4.26
N ILE A 26 -0.16 -8.39 -3.53
CA ILE A 26 0.80 -7.30 -3.67
C ILE A 26 2.04 -7.60 -2.81
N TYR A 27 3.22 -7.35 -3.37
CA TYR A 27 4.47 -7.27 -2.63
C TYR A 27 4.96 -5.83 -2.66
N PHE A 28 5.02 -5.21 -1.50
CA PHE A 28 5.50 -3.84 -1.34
C PHE A 28 6.98 -3.84 -1.03
N ALA A 29 7.78 -3.23 -1.90
CA ALA A 29 9.23 -3.08 -1.73
C ALA A 29 9.62 -1.60 -1.63
N MET A 30 10.40 -1.26 -0.61
CA MET A 30 11.21 -0.04 -0.66
C MET A 30 12.40 -0.29 -1.58
N THR A 31 12.43 0.39 -2.72
CA THR A 31 13.41 0.11 -3.78
C THR A 31 14.84 0.22 -3.27
N ASP A 32 15.19 1.30 -2.56
CA ASP A 32 16.52 1.51 -1.95
C ASP A 32 16.87 0.46 -0.86
N ARG A 33 15.90 -0.32 -0.37
CA ARG A 33 16.07 -1.25 0.76
C ARG A 33 16.01 -2.71 0.37
N PHE A 34 15.68 -3.02 -0.87
CA PHE A 34 15.51 -4.41 -1.28
C PHE A 34 16.85 -5.06 -1.60
N SER A 35 17.54 -4.64 -2.65
CA SER A 35 18.80 -5.21 -3.10
C SER A 35 19.59 -4.22 -3.95
N ASP A 36 20.87 -4.06 -3.68
CA ASP A 36 21.82 -3.27 -4.46
C ASP A 36 22.31 -4.09 -5.65
N GLY A 37 21.76 -3.83 -6.83
CA GLY A 37 22.08 -4.52 -8.07
C GLY A 37 23.14 -3.81 -8.91
N ASP A 38 23.32 -2.50 -8.75
CA ASP A 38 24.29 -1.70 -9.49
C ASP A 38 25.04 -0.71 -8.58
N PRO A 39 26.18 -1.08 -8.02
CA PRO A 39 26.95 -0.18 -7.17
C PRO A 39 27.39 1.12 -7.80
N ALA A 40 27.34 1.23 -9.14
CA ALA A 40 27.77 2.42 -9.84
C ALA A 40 26.75 3.58 -9.72
N ASN A 41 25.49 3.28 -9.34
CA ASN A 41 24.45 4.28 -9.14
C ASN A 41 24.31 4.78 -7.68
N ASN A 42 25.03 4.21 -6.72
CA ASN A 42 24.92 4.55 -5.29
C ASN A 42 25.31 6.00 -4.97
N THR A 43 26.16 6.60 -5.81
CA THR A 43 26.57 8.02 -5.72
C THR A 43 26.56 8.63 -7.11
N PRO A 44 25.40 8.92 -7.70
CA PRO A 44 25.32 9.45 -9.05
C PRO A 44 25.92 10.86 -9.13
N ALA A 45 26.23 11.31 -10.34
CA ALA A 45 26.84 12.62 -10.56
C ALA A 45 26.02 13.75 -9.90
N GLY A 46 26.68 14.56 -9.08
CA GLY A 46 26.07 15.65 -8.32
C GLY A 46 25.47 15.24 -6.97
N SER A 47 25.47 13.96 -6.62
CA SER A 47 25.12 13.51 -5.26
C SER A 47 26.31 13.68 -4.32
N ASP A 48 26.02 14.12 -3.08
CA ASP A 48 26.99 14.11 -2.00
C ASP A 48 27.26 12.66 -1.56
N PRO A 49 28.53 12.14 -1.64
CA PRO A 49 28.84 10.78 -1.20
C PRO A 49 28.46 10.49 0.26
N ALA A 50 28.36 11.50 1.11
CA ALA A 50 27.94 11.35 2.50
C ALA A 50 26.47 10.94 2.66
N LEU A 51 25.66 11.03 1.60
CA LEU A 51 24.26 10.57 1.60
C LEU A 51 24.12 9.05 1.46
N TYR A 52 25.18 8.34 1.09
CA TYR A 52 25.20 6.88 0.95
C TYR A 52 25.99 6.21 2.09
N ASP A 53 25.44 5.14 2.65
CA ASP A 53 26.14 4.29 3.61
C ASP A 53 26.54 2.96 2.99
N SER A 54 27.83 2.79 2.70
CA SER A 54 28.40 1.56 2.12
C SER A 54 28.31 0.34 3.03
N LYS A 55 28.10 0.52 4.34
CA LYS A 55 27.87 -0.58 5.31
C LYS A 55 26.41 -1.05 5.31
N GLN A 56 25.52 -0.27 4.72
CA GLN A 56 24.09 -0.56 4.64
C GLN A 56 23.41 -0.69 6.02
N GLU A 57 23.81 0.12 7.00
CA GLU A 57 23.35 0.08 8.40
C GLU A 57 22.62 1.35 8.83
N ASP A 58 23.02 2.52 8.31
CA ASP A 58 22.39 3.80 8.62
C ASP A 58 21.11 4.00 7.78
N ILE A 59 19.96 3.71 8.38
CA ILE A 59 18.66 3.80 7.73
C ILE A 59 18.26 5.22 7.32
N SER A 60 18.97 6.27 7.75
CA SER A 60 18.77 7.66 7.32
C SER A 60 19.47 7.99 5.99
N ARG A 61 20.26 7.06 5.45
CA ARG A 61 21.05 7.21 4.23
C ARG A 61 20.50 6.34 3.09
N TYR A 62 20.93 6.61 1.87
CA TYR A 62 20.79 5.63 0.79
C TYR A 62 21.56 4.38 1.17
N LEU A 63 20.99 3.20 0.93
CA LEU A 63 21.64 1.90 1.16
C LEU A 63 21.92 1.16 -0.14
N GLY A 64 21.57 1.77 -1.27
CA GLY A 64 21.95 1.35 -2.61
C GLY A 64 21.03 0.35 -3.27
N GLY A 65 19.88 0.03 -2.70
CA GLY A 65 18.86 -0.76 -3.41
C GLY A 65 18.33 -0.01 -4.64
N ASP A 66 18.09 -0.74 -5.73
CA ASP A 66 17.77 -0.17 -7.02
C ASP A 66 16.88 -1.07 -7.89
N LEU A 67 16.45 -0.56 -9.05
CA LEU A 67 15.66 -1.32 -10.02
C LEU A 67 16.42 -2.56 -10.53
N ARG A 68 17.75 -2.47 -10.64
CA ARG A 68 18.58 -3.60 -11.05
C ARG A 68 18.50 -4.77 -10.06
N GLY A 69 18.53 -4.50 -8.77
CA GLY A 69 18.36 -5.53 -7.74
C GLY A 69 16.99 -6.19 -7.81
N MET A 70 15.94 -5.41 -8.10
CA MET A 70 14.59 -5.92 -8.34
C MET A 70 14.50 -6.73 -9.65
N GLU A 71 15.17 -6.30 -10.74
CA GLU A 71 15.25 -7.04 -12.02
C GLU A 71 15.90 -8.40 -11.83
N MET A 72 16.98 -8.47 -11.06
CA MET A 72 17.66 -9.75 -10.75
C MET A 72 16.73 -10.72 -10.02
N ALA A 73 15.94 -10.23 -9.07
CA ALA A 73 14.94 -11.04 -8.37
C ALA A 73 13.80 -11.50 -9.29
N LEU A 74 13.31 -10.62 -10.18
CA LEU A 74 12.32 -10.96 -11.21
C LEU A 74 12.84 -12.05 -12.16
N GLN A 75 14.07 -11.92 -12.65
CA GLN A 75 14.69 -12.92 -13.53
C GLN A 75 14.90 -14.26 -12.84
N ALA A 76 15.29 -14.27 -11.56
CA ALA A 76 15.41 -15.45 -10.75
C ALA A 76 14.07 -16.12 -10.39
N GLY A 77 12.94 -15.54 -10.83
CA GLY A 77 11.61 -16.04 -10.53
C GLY A 77 11.24 -15.97 -9.04
N TYR A 78 11.87 -15.09 -8.28
CA TYR A 78 11.69 -14.97 -6.83
C TYR A 78 10.24 -14.68 -6.46
N PHE A 79 9.64 -13.67 -7.09
CA PHE A 79 8.27 -13.26 -6.82
C PHE A 79 7.24 -14.28 -7.33
N ASN A 80 7.48 -14.87 -8.50
CA ASN A 80 6.61 -15.92 -9.04
C ASN A 80 6.58 -17.16 -8.15
N ASP A 81 7.74 -17.60 -7.65
CA ASP A 81 7.83 -18.75 -6.76
C ASP A 81 7.10 -18.51 -5.43
N LEU A 82 7.12 -17.27 -4.92
CA LEU A 82 6.36 -16.85 -3.74
C LEU A 82 4.85 -16.72 -4.03
N GLY A 83 4.47 -16.63 -5.31
CA GLY A 83 3.08 -16.45 -5.76
C GLY A 83 2.63 -14.99 -5.82
N ILE A 84 3.56 -14.05 -5.81
CA ILE A 84 3.30 -12.61 -5.95
C ILE A 84 2.85 -12.29 -7.37
N THR A 85 1.88 -11.41 -7.49
CA THR A 85 1.24 -11.06 -8.74
C THR A 85 1.23 -9.57 -9.05
N ALA A 86 1.59 -8.74 -8.07
CA ALA A 86 1.79 -7.31 -8.25
C ALA A 86 2.94 -6.82 -7.37
N LEU A 87 3.77 -5.93 -7.90
CA LEU A 87 4.84 -5.23 -7.16
C LEU A 87 4.41 -3.79 -6.94
N TRP A 88 4.43 -3.33 -5.69
CA TRP A 88 4.35 -1.92 -5.33
C TRP A 88 5.74 -1.45 -4.92
N LEU A 89 6.28 -0.47 -5.65
CA LEU A 89 7.57 0.17 -5.37
C LEU A 89 7.36 1.54 -4.75
N THR A 90 8.19 1.93 -3.77
CA THR A 90 8.26 3.33 -3.31
C THR A 90 8.48 4.28 -4.49
N PRO A 91 8.14 5.58 -4.38
CA PRO A 91 8.23 6.49 -5.52
C PRO A 91 9.60 6.44 -6.20
N VAL A 92 9.59 6.23 -7.51
CA VAL A 92 10.80 6.06 -8.32
C VAL A 92 11.28 7.36 -8.95
N VAL A 93 10.47 8.41 -8.88
CA VAL A 93 10.77 9.70 -9.51
C VAL A 93 11.88 10.43 -8.79
N ARG A 94 12.52 11.37 -9.48
CA ARG A 94 13.66 12.12 -8.96
C ARG A 94 13.29 12.89 -7.72
N ASN A 95 14.10 12.72 -6.68
CA ASN A 95 13.94 13.34 -5.38
C ASN A 95 14.91 14.50 -5.17
N VAL A 96 14.59 15.35 -4.19
CA VAL A 96 15.59 16.13 -3.48
C VAL A 96 16.41 15.15 -2.65
N TRP A 97 17.71 15.02 -2.95
CA TRP A 97 18.53 13.95 -2.39
C TRP A 97 18.91 14.14 -0.91
N ARG A 98 18.86 15.39 -0.45
CA ARG A 98 19.14 15.76 0.93
C ARG A 98 18.00 16.60 1.48
N SER A 99 17.47 16.23 2.64
CA SER A 99 16.48 17.09 3.32
C SER A 99 17.10 18.43 3.72
N GLY A 100 16.26 19.42 3.90
CA GLY A 100 16.53 20.47 4.85
C GLY A 100 16.77 19.88 6.25
N TYR A 101 17.15 20.70 7.21
CA TYR A 101 17.38 20.26 8.58
C TYR A 101 16.09 19.67 9.17
N ASP A 102 16.07 18.38 9.45
CA ASP A 102 14.99 17.69 10.16
C ASP A 102 15.38 17.43 11.62
N LEU A 103 14.40 17.11 12.49
CA LEU A 103 14.51 16.87 13.94
C LEU A 103 15.58 15.85 14.39
N GLY A 104 16.45 15.41 13.57
CA GLY A 104 17.55 14.48 13.84
C GLY A 104 18.78 14.70 12.96
N GLY A 105 18.84 15.81 12.23
CA GLY A 105 19.91 16.11 11.28
C GLY A 105 19.53 15.79 9.84
N TRP A 106 20.51 15.83 8.96
CA TRP A 106 20.32 15.58 7.52
C TRP A 106 19.93 14.13 7.24
N LYS A 107 18.91 13.94 6.41
CA LYS A 107 18.50 12.65 5.88
C LYS A 107 18.63 12.64 4.35
N SER A 108 18.80 11.48 3.76
CA SER A 108 18.75 11.33 2.31
C SER A 108 17.33 11.01 1.81
N GLY A 109 17.07 11.31 0.54
CA GLY A 109 15.76 11.09 -0.10
C GLY A 109 15.50 9.64 -0.51
N TYR A 110 16.12 8.66 0.11
CA TYR A 110 16.09 7.24 -0.23
C TYR A 110 14.69 6.63 -0.37
N HIS A 111 13.73 7.20 0.34
CA HIS A 111 12.37 6.68 0.38
C HIS A 111 11.51 7.10 -0.82
N GLY A 112 11.93 8.12 -1.57
CA GLY A 112 11.24 8.55 -2.79
C GLY A 112 10.14 9.61 -2.60
N TYR A 113 9.81 10.03 -1.35
CA TYR A 113 8.68 10.94 -1.11
C TYR A 113 9.04 12.43 -1.17
N TRP A 114 10.26 12.80 -1.52
CA TRP A 114 10.71 14.18 -1.67
C TRP A 114 10.82 14.57 -3.14
N THR A 115 9.74 14.44 -3.87
CA THR A 115 9.71 14.66 -5.32
C THR A 115 10.28 16.01 -5.70
N GLN A 116 11.28 15.99 -6.57
CA GLN A 116 11.85 17.15 -7.24
C GLN A 116 11.33 17.27 -8.68
N ASP A 117 11.19 16.13 -9.37
CA ASP A 117 10.80 16.06 -10.76
C ASP A 117 9.95 14.82 -11.03
N TRP A 118 8.69 15.03 -11.36
CA TRP A 118 7.73 13.93 -11.62
C TRP A 118 7.96 13.19 -12.94
N LEU A 119 8.77 13.76 -13.84
CA LEU A 119 9.04 13.24 -15.18
C LEU A 119 10.50 12.79 -15.39
N ASP A 120 11.25 12.62 -14.32
CA ASP A 120 12.57 11.99 -14.32
C ASP A 120 12.60 10.86 -13.29
N ILE A 121 13.31 9.77 -13.56
CA ILE A 121 13.54 8.70 -12.58
C ILE A 121 14.81 9.01 -11.80
N ASP A 122 14.80 8.71 -10.48
CA ASP A 122 15.95 9.02 -9.63
C ASP A 122 17.20 8.25 -10.08
N PRO A 123 18.32 8.94 -10.31
CA PRO A 123 19.55 8.29 -10.74
C PRO A 123 20.11 7.26 -9.76
N HIS A 124 19.80 7.35 -8.45
CA HIS A 124 20.18 6.31 -7.47
C HIS A 124 19.46 4.97 -7.71
N LEU A 125 18.35 4.98 -8.45
CA LEU A 125 17.54 3.79 -8.71
C LEU A 125 17.77 3.18 -10.09
N THR A 126 18.51 3.86 -10.99
CA THR A 126 18.64 3.44 -12.38
C THR A 126 20.06 3.05 -12.77
N SER A 127 20.17 2.08 -13.65
CA SER A 127 21.44 1.61 -14.23
C SER A 127 21.64 2.14 -15.64
N LYS A 128 22.89 2.38 -16.03
CA LYS A 128 23.26 2.80 -17.40
C LYS A 128 23.31 1.64 -18.39
N ILE A 129 23.28 0.41 -17.91
CA ILE A 129 23.33 -0.81 -18.75
C ILE A 129 22.29 -1.79 -18.23
N SER A 130 21.45 -2.36 -19.10
CA SER A 130 20.48 -3.40 -18.70
C SER A 130 21.14 -4.73 -18.37
N LEU A 131 20.41 -5.66 -17.75
CA LEU A 131 20.86 -7.05 -17.54
C LEU A 131 21.21 -7.77 -18.85
N ALA A 132 20.59 -7.37 -19.96
CA ALA A 132 20.86 -7.90 -21.30
C ALA A 132 21.96 -7.13 -22.07
N GLY A 133 22.64 -6.16 -21.44
CA GLY A 133 23.72 -5.38 -22.06
C GLY A 133 23.26 -4.17 -22.88
N LYS A 134 21.96 -3.81 -22.88
CA LYS A 134 21.48 -2.58 -23.52
C LYS A 134 21.96 -1.36 -22.74
N THR A 135 22.50 -0.36 -23.42
CA THR A 135 22.96 0.90 -22.82
C THR A 135 21.80 1.92 -22.78
N TYR A 136 21.65 2.60 -21.66
CA TYR A 136 20.73 3.72 -21.47
C TYR A 136 21.53 5.04 -21.39
N PRO A 137 21.12 6.09 -22.10
CA PRO A 137 21.71 7.42 -21.92
C PRO A 137 21.59 7.92 -20.48
N ASP A 138 22.61 8.64 -19.99
CA ASP A 138 22.58 9.23 -18.65
C ASP A 138 21.81 10.57 -18.66
N ASN A 139 20.52 10.49 -18.94
CA ASN A 139 19.57 11.59 -18.95
C ASN A 139 18.17 11.08 -18.57
N ALA A 140 17.20 11.99 -18.46
CA ALA A 140 15.83 11.65 -18.07
C ALA A 140 15.18 10.61 -19.00
N ASP A 141 15.43 10.69 -20.31
CA ASP A 141 14.86 9.76 -21.29
C ASP A 141 15.42 8.34 -21.11
N GLY A 142 16.75 8.22 -20.95
CA GLY A 142 17.39 6.92 -20.71
C GLY A 142 17.00 6.29 -19.37
N ARG A 143 16.86 7.09 -18.31
CA ARG A 143 16.37 6.59 -17.01
C ARG A 143 14.92 6.14 -17.09
N MET A 144 14.07 6.89 -17.78
CA MET A 144 12.68 6.52 -18.03
C MET A 144 12.57 5.25 -18.89
N GLU A 145 13.47 5.09 -19.88
CA GLU A 145 13.53 3.87 -20.69
C GLU A 145 13.94 2.65 -19.87
N HIS A 146 14.88 2.80 -18.93
CA HIS A 146 15.22 1.72 -17.99
C HIS A 146 14.01 1.33 -17.13
N TYR A 147 13.29 2.30 -16.56
CA TYR A 147 12.09 2.02 -15.78
C TYR A 147 10.99 1.33 -16.60
N ARG A 148 10.77 1.77 -17.85
CA ARG A 148 9.85 1.08 -18.76
C ARG A 148 10.26 -0.36 -19.05
N ASP A 149 11.55 -0.62 -19.22
CA ASP A 149 12.06 -1.97 -19.45
C ASP A 149 11.91 -2.85 -18.19
N PHE A 150 12.07 -2.27 -17.00
CA PHE A 150 11.72 -2.93 -15.73
C PHE A 150 10.23 -3.34 -15.69
N VAL A 151 9.32 -2.44 -16.03
CA VAL A 151 7.87 -2.74 -16.08
C VAL A 151 7.60 -3.86 -17.07
N ARG A 152 8.19 -3.81 -18.25
CA ARG A 152 8.07 -4.89 -19.26
C ARG A 152 8.60 -6.23 -18.77
N LEU A 153 9.71 -6.22 -18.03
CA LEU A 153 10.25 -7.44 -17.41
C LEU A 153 9.26 -8.02 -16.40
N ALA A 154 8.68 -7.21 -15.53
CA ALA A 154 7.65 -7.65 -14.59
C ALA A 154 6.44 -8.25 -15.32
N HIS A 155 5.93 -7.59 -16.36
CA HIS A 155 4.84 -8.09 -17.21
C HIS A 155 5.19 -9.43 -17.88
N SER A 156 6.42 -9.60 -18.35
CA SER A 156 6.86 -10.87 -18.94
C SER A 156 6.83 -12.04 -17.95
N LYS A 157 6.81 -11.74 -16.66
CA LYS A 157 6.65 -12.69 -15.55
C LYS A 157 5.21 -12.80 -15.05
N GLY A 158 4.25 -12.11 -15.69
CA GLY A 158 2.84 -12.07 -15.26
C GLY A 158 2.61 -11.24 -13.98
N ILE A 159 3.50 -10.33 -13.67
CA ILE A 159 3.47 -9.48 -12.46
C ILE A 159 3.13 -8.05 -12.87
N LYS A 160 2.08 -7.49 -12.26
CA LYS A 160 1.69 -6.09 -12.40
C LYS A 160 2.64 -5.18 -11.63
N VAL A 161 2.73 -3.91 -12.03
CA VAL A 161 3.54 -2.90 -11.35
C VAL A 161 2.65 -1.76 -10.87
N ILE A 162 2.70 -1.47 -9.58
CA ILE A 162 2.06 -0.34 -8.92
C ILE A 162 3.15 0.68 -8.62
N GLN A 163 2.99 1.89 -9.16
CA GLN A 163 3.86 3.01 -8.85
C GLN A 163 3.31 3.80 -7.67
N ASP A 164 4.15 4.04 -6.67
CA ASP A 164 3.85 4.98 -5.59
C ASP A 164 4.04 6.41 -6.10
N VAL A 165 3.09 7.29 -5.80
CA VAL A 165 3.03 8.64 -6.37
C VAL A 165 2.66 9.67 -5.32
N VAL A 166 3.29 10.84 -5.41
CA VAL A 166 3.09 11.96 -4.50
C VAL A 166 2.46 13.12 -5.28
N LEU A 167 1.22 13.49 -4.90
CA LEU A 167 0.47 14.59 -5.50
C LEU A 167 0.26 15.76 -4.53
N ASN A 168 0.49 15.54 -3.25
CA ASN A 168 0.28 16.54 -2.21
C ASN A 168 1.40 17.59 -2.17
N HIS A 169 2.64 17.18 -2.36
CA HIS A 169 3.80 18.02 -2.08
C HIS A 169 4.98 17.72 -3.00
N ALA A 170 5.92 18.65 -3.03
CA ALA A 170 7.28 18.43 -3.50
C ALA A 170 8.24 18.28 -2.31
N GLY A 171 9.47 17.84 -2.55
CA GLY A 171 10.56 17.98 -1.60
C GLY A 171 10.87 19.47 -1.32
N THR A 172 11.99 19.75 -0.65
CA THR A 172 12.44 21.11 -0.41
C THR A 172 12.99 21.74 -1.70
N VAL A 173 12.07 22.08 -2.63
CA VAL A 173 12.37 22.64 -3.95
C VAL A 173 12.47 24.15 -3.95
N PHE A 174 12.15 24.79 -2.83
CA PHE A 174 12.37 26.21 -2.55
C PHE A 174 12.52 26.43 -1.06
N TYR A 175 13.05 27.62 -0.70
CA TYR A 175 13.26 28.04 0.68
C TYR A 175 12.45 29.29 0.98
N TYR A 176 12.08 29.47 2.23
CA TYR A 176 11.35 30.65 2.70
C TYR A 176 12.29 31.78 3.07
N ASP A 177 11.85 33.01 2.84
CA ASP A 177 12.37 34.22 3.43
C ASP A 177 11.42 34.63 4.56
N VAL A 178 11.73 34.21 5.78
CA VAL A 178 10.78 34.28 6.90
C VAL A 178 10.71 35.64 7.58
N ASN A 179 11.68 36.51 7.31
CA ASN A 179 11.78 37.85 7.91
C ASN A 179 11.82 38.98 6.88
N ASP A 180 11.56 38.67 5.59
CA ASP A 180 11.55 39.60 4.45
C ASP A 180 12.86 40.42 4.34
N ASP A 181 14.00 39.83 4.70
CA ASP A 181 15.31 40.49 4.57
C ASP A 181 16.02 40.18 3.24
N GLY A 182 15.39 39.39 2.37
CA GLY A 182 15.93 38.93 1.10
C GLY A 182 16.89 37.75 1.22
N VAL A 183 17.07 37.19 2.41
CA VAL A 183 17.89 36.01 2.67
C VAL A 183 16.99 34.78 2.83
N PHE A 184 17.16 33.81 1.94
CA PHE A 184 16.39 32.57 1.97
C PHE A 184 17.07 31.56 2.92
N ASN A 185 16.33 31.07 3.89
CA ASN A 185 16.85 30.21 4.95
C ASN A 185 17.02 28.78 4.47
N VAL A 186 18.26 28.33 4.34
CA VAL A 186 18.64 27.04 3.71
C VAL A 186 18.94 25.96 4.74
N GLU A 187 19.27 26.30 5.99
CA GLU A 187 19.87 25.35 6.93
C GLU A 187 19.43 25.46 8.39
N LYS A 188 18.37 26.21 8.70
CA LYS A 188 18.01 26.48 10.10
C LYS A 188 16.55 26.13 10.41
N LYS A 189 16.24 26.06 11.71
CA LYS A 189 14.89 25.91 12.29
C LYS A 189 13.85 26.87 11.73
N GLU A 190 14.26 27.96 11.16
CA GLU A 190 13.42 28.99 10.54
C GLU A 190 12.71 28.50 9.27
N GLU A 191 13.14 27.38 8.66
CA GLU A 191 12.38 26.70 7.61
C GLU A 191 11.09 26.05 8.13
N TRP A 192 10.99 25.86 9.44
CA TRP A 192 9.85 25.26 10.12
C TRP A 192 8.95 26.33 10.69
N ILE A 193 8.36 27.10 9.81
CA ILE A 193 7.37 28.10 10.20
C ILE A 193 6.14 27.38 10.72
N GLN A 194 5.83 27.60 12.00
CA GLN A 194 4.60 27.09 12.62
C GLN A 194 3.64 28.27 12.81
N PRO A 195 2.68 28.48 11.89
CA PRO A 195 1.89 29.71 11.87
C PRO A 195 1.03 29.93 13.11
N PHE A 196 0.73 28.87 13.87
CA PHE A 196 -0.08 28.96 15.08
C PHE A 196 0.75 29.03 16.37
N LYS A 197 2.07 28.99 16.30
CA LYS A 197 2.96 29.17 17.45
C LYS A 197 3.60 30.54 17.40
N ASN A 198 3.64 31.20 18.56
CA ASN A 198 4.42 32.41 18.69
C ASN A 198 5.91 32.07 18.78
N ASP A 199 6.57 32.06 17.64
CA ASP A 199 8.03 31.87 17.51
C ASP A 199 8.79 33.19 17.45
N GLY A 200 8.10 34.32 17.68
CA GLY A 200 8.64 35.68 17.63
C GLY A 200 8.42 36.37 16.28
N PHE A 201 8.07 35.64 15.22
CA PHE A 201 7.81 36.17 13.86
C PHE A 201 6.39 35.87 13.37
N HIS A 202 5.79 34.76 13.79
CA HIS A 202 4.56 34.22 13.22
C HIS A 202 3.59 33.82 14.33
N ALA A 203 2.64 34.67 14.66
CA ALA A 203 1.57 34.38 15.59
C ALA A 203 0.23 34.70 14.94
N HIS A 204 -0.46 33.69 14.39
CA HIS A 204 -1.75 33.82 13.80
C HIS A 204 -2.79 33.03 14.60
N ALA A 205 -3.95 33.64 14.86
CA ALA A 205 -5.04 33.00 15.59
C ALA A 205 -5.87 32.07 14.72
N LYS A 206 -5.90 32.31 13.42
CA LYS A 206 -6.66 31.53 12.44
C LYS A 206 -5.81 31.25 11.22
N TRP A 207 -6.04 30.07 10.64
CA TRP A 207 -5.43 29.63 9.38
C TRP A 207 -5.58 30.66 8.25
N ALA A 208 -6.78 31.25 8.08
CA ALA A 208 -7.05 32.23 7.02
C ALA A 208 -6.13 33.46 7.08
N ASP A 209 -5.63 33.80 8.26
CA ASP A 209 -4.77 34.98 8.49
C ASP A 209 -3.29 34.71 8.17
N VAL A 210 -2.91 33.45 7.89
CA VAL A 210 -1.52 33.09 7.60
C VAL A 210 -1.16 33.56 6.19
N PRO A 211 -0.14 34.43 6.01
CA PRO A 211 0.27 34.91 4.69
C PRO A 211 1.02 33.83 3.89
N LYS A 212 1.16 34.07 2.58
CA LYS A 212 2.11 33.33 1.74
C LYS A 212 3.46 34.01 1.83
N TRP A 213 4.51 33.27 2.25
CA TRP A 213 5.86 33.80 2.32
C TRP A 213 6.55 33.85 0.96
N ASN A 214 7.50 34.76 0.81
CA ASN A 214 8.38 34.76 -0.33
C ASN A 214 9.22 33.48 -0.39
N ALA A 215 9.55 33.07 -1.59
CA ALA A 215 10.35 31.86 -1.81
C ALA A 215 11.20 31.97 -3.08
N LYS A 216 12.37 31.34 -3.07
CA LYS A 216 13.24 31.16 -4.23
C LYS A 216 13.28 29.71 -4.63
N ARG A 217 13.09 29.44 -5.88
CA ARG A 217 12.84 28.13 -6.43
C ARG A 217 14.03 27.46 -7.12
N SER A 218 14.07 26.12 -7.11
CA SER A 218 15.09 25.31 -7.78
C SER A 218 14.53 24.10 -8.57
N GLN A 219 13.27 24.18 -9.05
CA GLN A 219 12.61 23.06 -9.73
C GLN A 219 12.65 23.17 -11.25
N PRO A 220 12.81 22.06 -12.01
CA PRO A 220 12.76 22.06 -13.47
C PRO A 220 11.39 22.43 -14.03
N ASP A 221 11.37 23.03 -15.23
CA ASP A 221 10.14 23.37 -15.93
C ASP A 221 9.65 22.21 -16.83
N GLY A 222 8.34 22.04 -16.96
CA GLY A 222 7.67 21.27 -18.02
C GLY A 222 7.40 22.15 -19.25
N PRO A 223 6.77 21.71 -20.34
CA PRO A 223 6.46 20.33 -20.72
C PRO A 223 7.68 19.57 -21.25
N ARG A 224 7.58 18.24 -21.39
CA ARG A 224 8.68 17.37 -21.84
C ARG A 224 8.23 16.39 -22.90
N GLU A 225 9.19 15.91 -23.67
CA GLU A 225 9.04 14.72 -24.50
C GLU A 225 9.93 13.61 -23.91
N LEU A 226 9.31 12.48 -23.56
CA LEU A 226 9.99 11.30 -23.02
C LEU A 226 9.50 10.07 -23.78
N LEU A 227 10.41 9.17 -24.12
CA LEU A 227 10.11 7.95 -24.87
C LEU A 227 9.37 8.21 -26.21
N GLY A 228 9.59 9.38 -26.82
CA GLY A 228 8.88 9.83 -28.02
C GLY A 228 7.44 10.30 -27.78
N VAL A 229 7.02 10.45 -26.52
CA VAL A 229 5.69 10.95 -26.14
C VAL A 229 5.80 12.37 -25.61
N LYS A 230 5.06 13.30 -26.22
CA LYS A 230 4.90 14.66 -25.70
C LYS A 230 3.91 14.65 -24.54
N ILE A 231 4.38 15.07 -23.37
CA ILE A 231 3.56 15.16 -22.16
C ILE A 231 3.08 16.60 -22.07
N ALA A 232 1.77 16.77 -22.30
CA ALA A 232 1.15 18.10 -22.33
C ALA A 232 0.93 18.60 -20.89
N THR A 233 1.98 19.15 -20.27
CA THR A 233 1.88 19.88 -19.02
C THR A 233 1.89 21.38 -19.27
N GLN A 234 1.26 22.13 -18.37
CA GLN A 234 1.26 23.60 -18.39
C GLN A 234 2.44 24.18 -17.59
N GLY A 235 3.21 23.31 -16.95
CA GLY A 235 4.38 23.68 -16.17
C GLY A 235 4.03 24.35 -14.83
N VAL A 236 2.79 24.22 -14.36
CA VAL A 236 2.36 24.90 -13.11
C VAL A 236 2.99 24.29 -11.86
N LEU A 237 3.40 23.02 -11.91
CA LEU A 237 4.19 22.39 -10.85
C LEU A 237 5.49 23.15 -10.57
N SER A 238 5.92 23.92 -11.54
CA SER A 238 7.11 24.72 -11.48
C SER A 238 6.88 26.16 -10.99
N GLN A 239 5.68 26.61 -10.78
CA GLN A 239 5.33 27.97 -10.38
C GLN A 239 5.09 28.06 -8.87
N LEU A 240 5.66 29.07 -8.20
CA LEU A 240 5.51 29.26 -6.77
C LEU A 240 4.04 29.44 -6.32
N ASP A 241 3.20 30.01 -7.20
CA ASP A 241 1.78 30.22 -6.88
C ASP A 241 0.94 28.93 -6.92
N SER A 242 1.53 27.82 -7.35
CA SER A 242 0.95 26.48 -7.23
C SER A 242 1.15 25.88 -5.84
N TYR A 243 1.92 26.52 -4.98
CA TYR A 243 2.24 26.05 -3.63
C TYR A 243 1.54 26.90 -2.57
N GLY A 244 1.16 26.26 -1.45
CA GLY A 244 0.53 26.90 -0.31
C GLY A 244 1.40 27.98 0.30
N ARG A 245 2.67 27.70 0.52
CA ARG A 245 3.68 28.59 1.11
C ARG A 245 3.24 29.18 2.44
N LYS A 246 2.55 28.39 3.26
CA LYS A 246 2.02 28.81 4.55
C LYS A 246 2.76 28.20 5.73
N GLY A 247 3.90 27.57 5.45
CA GLY A 247 4.74 26.98 6.46
C GLY A 247 4.20 25.64 7.00
N PHE A 248 4.84 25.15 8.02
CA PHE A 248 4.62 23.85 8.61
C PHE A 248 3.33 23.78 9.43
N SER A 249 2.57 22.70 9.29
CA SER A 249 1.40 22.41 10.12
C SER A 249 1.78 22.21 11.59
N ALA A 250 1.07 22.85 12.52
CA ALA A 250 1.22 22.62 13.95
C ALA A 250 0.67 21.24 14.36
N ASP A 251 -0.29 20.71 13.61
CA ASP A 251 -0.82 19.35 13.73
C ASP A 251 -0.69 18.63 12.40
N SER A 252 0.49 18.06 12.14
CA SER A 252 0.82 17.30 10.93
C SER A 252 -0.10 16.10 10.67
N LEU A 253 -0.92 15.73 11.64
CA LEU A 253 -1.90 14.65 11.53
C LEU A 253 -3.31 15.14 11.17
N GLY A 254 -3.48 16.46 11.00
CA GLY A 254 -4.66 17.03 10.36
C GLY A 254 -5.92 17.08 11.22
N LYS A 255 -5.89 17.85 12.29
CA LYS A 255 -7.04 18.04 13.19
C LYS A 255 -7.59 19.45 13.23
N SER A 256 -6.93 20.42 12.60
CA SER A 256 -7.36 21.81 12.61
C SER A 256 -7.94 22.25 11.27
N ASP A 257 -8.87 23.22 11.30
CA ASP A 257 -9.66 23.71 10.16
C ASP A 257 -8.81 24.13 8.95
N GLY A 258 -8.71 23.23 7.97
CA GLY A 258 -8.04 23.49 6.68
C GLY A 258 -6.51 23.41 6.72
N GLU A 259 -5.88 23.32 7.88
CA GLU A 259 -4.42 23.23 8.02
C GLU A 259 -3.88 21.95 7.37
N GLU A 260 -4.64 20.85 7.48
CA GLU A 260 -4.31 19.54 6.90
C GLU A 260 -4.08 19.58 5.38
N VAL A 261 -4.81 20.43 4.67
CA VAL A 261 -4.82 20.47 3.19
C VAL A 261 -4.11 21.69 2.62
N ALA A 262 -3.40 22.45 3.43
CA ALA A 262 -2.87 23.72 2.97
C ALA A 262 -1.53 24.13 3.62
N CYS A 263 -1.00 23.32 4.52
CA CYS A 263 0.31 23.53 5.14
C CYS A 263 1.34 22.52 4.68
N ASP A 264 2.59 22.94 4.72
CA ASP A 264 3.75 22.08 4.51
C ASP A 264 3.68 20.87 5.45
N PHE A 265 3.75 19.67 4.87
CA PHE A 265 3.86 18.43 5.63
C PHE A 265 5.32 18.22 6.05
N PHE A 266 5.64 18.56 7.29
CA PHE A 266 7.02 18.73 7.78
C PHE A 266 7.79 19.79 6.94
N SER A 267 8.91 19.46 6.35
CA SER A 267 9.68 20.33 5.45
C SER A 267 9.28 20.24 3.99
N LEU A 268 8.22 19.48 3.66
CA LEU A 268 7.78 19.24 2.29
C LEU A 268 6.88 20.38 1.81
N ARG A 269 7.07 20.79 0.56
CA ARG A 269 6.40 21.97 -0.02
C ARG A 269 5.02 21.60 -0.53
N ASP A 270 4.01 22.01 0.21
CA ASP A 270 2.62 21.72 -0.07
C ASP A 270 2.12 22.37 -1.36
N LEU A 271 1.46 21.59 -2.22
CA LEU A 271 0.77 22.05 -3.41
C LEU A 271 -0.64 22.55 -3.04
N TRP A 272 -1.02 23.73 -3.55
CA TRP A 272 -2.34 24.30 -3.29
C TRP A 272 -3.40 23.57 -4.09
N THR A 273 -3.95 22.50 -3.54
CA THR A 273 -4.91 21.61 -4.20
C THR A 273 -6.37 22.03 -3.99
N ALA A 274 -6.64 23.16 -3.32
CA ALA A 274 -8.00 23.66 -3.14
C ALA A 274 -8.52 24.38 -4.41
N PRO A 275 -9.84 24.34 -4.67
CA PRO A 275 -10.44 24.92 -5.89
C PRO A 275 -10.29 26.43 -6.04
N ASP A 276 -10.02 27.15 -4.95
CA ASP A 276 -9.73 28.57 -4.95
C ASP A 276 -8.30 28.91 -5.37
N GLY A 277 -7.47 27.89 -5.61
CA GLY A 277 -6.10 28.06 -6.06
C GLY A 277 -6.03 28.64 -7.46
N ALA A 278 -5.09 29.59 -7.66
CA ALA A 278 -4.89 30.25 -8.96
C ALA A 278 -4.63 29.28 -10.12
N HIS A 279 -4.11 28.10 -9.80
CA HIS A 279 -3.71 27.09 -10.78
C HIS A 279 -4.43 25.75 -10.61
N PHE A 280 -5.54 25.68 -9.89
CA PHE A 280 -6.23 24.41 -9.59
C PHE A 280 -6.48 23.55 -10.82
N GLU A 281 -7.15 24.12 -11.85
CA GLU A 281 -7.48 23.38 -13.07
C GLU A 281 -6.22 22.91 -13.83
N ALA A 282 -5.24 23.79 -13.91
CA ALA A 282 -3.96 23.49 -14.58
C ALA A 282 -3.12 22.47 -13.81
N LEU A 283 -3.18 22.50 -12.47
CA LEU A 283 -2.51 21.52 -11.60
C LEU A 283 -3.10 20.11 -11.77
N VAL A 284 -4.44 20.03 -11.82
CA VAL A 284 -5.13 18.77 -12.13
C VAL A 284 -4.73 18.25 -13.51
N ASP A 285 -4.72 19.11 -14.53
CA ASP A 285 -4.38 18.73 -15.90
C ASP A 285 -2.91 18.29 -16.05
N ASP A 286 -1.98 18.94 -15.32
CA ASP A 286 -0.57 18.55 -15.30
C ASP A 286 -0.42 17.13 -14.70
N PHE A 287 -1.04 16.85 -13.56
CA PHE A 287 -0.99 15.52 -12.96
C PHE A 287 -1.72 14.46 -13.80
N VAL A 288 -2.83 14.80 -14.43
CA VAL A 288 -3.51 13.89 -15.37
C VAL A 288 -2.60 13.54 -16.55
N ALA A 289 -1.91 14.52 -17.13
CA ALA A 289 -0.98 14.28 -18.24
C ALA A 289 0.20 13.39 -17.82
N ILE A 290 0.79 13.67 -16.66
CA ILE A 290 1.92 12.91 -16.09
C ILE A 290 1.51 11.46 -15.84
N TYR A 291 0.41 11.23 -15.13
CA TYR A 291 0.03 9.87 -14.76
C TYR A 291 -0.64 9.09 -15.89
N GLN A 292 -1.29 9.75 -16.84
CA GLN A 292 -1.63 9.12 -18.11
C GLN A 292 -0.37 8.57 -18.82
N PHE A 293 0.72 9.34 -18.87
CA PHE A 293 1.98 8.89 -19.45
C PHE A 293 2.53 7.63 -18.76
N TYR A 294 2.58 7.62 -17.42
CA TYR A 294 3.03 6.43 -16.67
C TYR A 294 2.12 5.21 -16.88
N LEU A 295 0.80 5.40 -16.85
CA LEU A 295 -0.16 4.32 -17.00
C LEU A 295 -0.25 3.76 -18.44
N THR A 296 0.18 4.53 -19.45
CA THR A 296 0.10 4.12 -20.86
C THR A 296 1.46 3.87 -21.49
N ALA A 297 2.34 4.89 -21.58
CA ALA A 297 3.61 4.79 -22.29
C ALA A 297 4.68 4.01 -21.52
N VAL A 298 4.75 4.17 -20.21
CA VAL A 298 5.60 3.35 -19.32
C VAL A 298 4.93 2.01 -19.08
N GLY A 299 3.61 2.00 -18.87
CA GLY A 299 2.78 0.80 -18.78
C GLY A 299 2.53 0.31 -17.36
N VAL A 300 2.70 1.14 -16.31
CA VAL A 300 2.35 0.72 -14.94
C VAL A 300 0.85 0.39 -14.83
N ASP A 301 0.50 -0.52 -13.93
CA ASP A 301 -0.85 -1.08 -13.84
C ASP A 301 -1.70 -0.40 -12.77
N GLY A 302 -1.07 0.32 -11.85
CA GLY A 302 -1.79 1.04 -10.81
C GLY A 302 -0.95 2.12 -10.15
N LEU A 303 -1.63 2.96 -9.38
CA LEU A 303 -1.02 4.01 -8.57
C LEU A 303 -1.40 3.81 -7.10
N ARG A 304 -0.41 3.76 -6.23
CA ARG A 304 -0.60 4.01 -4.80
C ARG A 304 -0.37 5.49 -4.58
N ILE A 305 -1.34 6.17 -4.03
CA ILE A 305 -1.32 7.61 -3.88
C ILE A 305 -1.03 7.96 -2.42
N ASP A 306 0.09 8.64 -2.23
CA ASP A 306 0.57 9.09 -0.93
C ASP A 306 -0.30 10.22 -0.36
N THR A 307 -0.40 10.29 0.97
CA THR A 307 -0.97 11.42 1.74
C THR A 307 -2.32 11.96 1.22
N VAL A 308 -3.22 11.07 0.81
CA VAL A 308 -4.52 11.43 0.18
C VAL A 308 -5.34 12.38 1.03
N LYS A 309 -5.32 12.24 2.36
CA LYS A 309 -6.10 13.10 3.27
C LYS A 309 -5.61 14.54 3.35
N HIS A 310 -4.40 14.82 2.87
CA HIS A 310 -3.80 16.15 2.84
C HIS A 310 -4.12 16.92 1.55
N ILE A 311 -4.85 16.30 0.63
CA ILE A 311 -5.29 16.88 -0.65
C ILE A 311 -6.78 17.20 -0.57
N HIS A 312 -7.18 18.34 -1.13
CA HIS A 312 -8.58 18.77 -1.12
C HIS A 312 -9.50 17.76 -1.84
N PRO A 313 -10.65 17.35 -1.27
CA PRO A 313 -11.52 16.32 -1.86
C PRO A 313 -11.92 16.58 -3.33
N GLN A 314 -12.20 17.82 -3.70
CA GLN A 314 -12.57 18.18 -5.08
C GLN A 314 -11.41 18.00 -6.08
N PHE A 315 -10.16 18.00 -5.61
CA PHE A 315 -9.04 17.63 -6.46
C PHE A 315 -9.14 16.17 -6.91
N TRP A 316 -9.52 15.27 -6.01
CA TRP A 316 -9.70 13.85 -6.32
C TRP A 316 -10.82 13.62 -7.32
N ASP A 317 -11.94 14.36 -7.18
CA ASP A 317 -13.05 14.30 -8.13
C ASP A 317 -12.61 14.69 -9.54
N ALA A 318 -11.92 15.82 -9.66
CA ALA A 318 -11.43 16.32 -10.94
C ALA A 318 -10.34 15.41 -11.54
N PHE A 319 -9.33 15.03 -10.75
CA PHE A 319 -8.20 14.21 -11.19
C PHE A 319 -8.66 12.84 -11.67
N THR A 320 -9.42 12.11 -10.84
CA THR A 320 -9.81 10.73 -11.18
C THR A 320 -10.77 10.69 -12.38
N ALA A 321 -11.72 11.62 -12.45
CA ALA A 321 -12.64 11.71 -13.58
C ALA A 321 -11.89 11.99 -14.89
N ARG A 322 -11.01 12.99 -14.92
CA ARG A 322 -10.23 13.34 -16.12
C ARG A 322 -9.26 12.24 -16.52
N LEU A 323 -8.59 11.62 -15.54
CA LEU A 323 -7.65 10.54 -15.80
C LEU A 323 -8.38 9.34 -16.43
N ARG A 324 -9.54 8.93 -15.90
CA ARG A 324 -10.35 7.85 -16.46
C ARG A 324 -10.83 8.16 -17.89
N VAL A 325 -11.25 9.38 -18.14
CA VAL A 325 -11.61 9.82 -19.51
C VAL A 325 -10.43 9.70 -20.47
N ARG A 326 -9.24 10.12 -20.04
CA ARG A 326 -8.00 10.03 -20.84
C ARG A 326 -7.55 8.60 -21.08
N LEU A 327 -7.75 7.70 -20.13
CA LEU A 327 -7.41 6.28 -20.25
C LEU A 327 -8.43 5.52 -21.10
N GLY A 328 -9.68 5.98 -21.18
CA GLY A 328 -10.75 5.30 -21.91
C GLY A 328 -10.95 3.86 -21.41
N ALA A 329 -11.04 2.89 -22.34
CA ALA A 329 -11.21 1.48 -21.99
C ALA A 329 -10.09 0.91 -21.10
N ALA A 330 -8.88 1.43 -21.19
CA ALA A 330 -7.76 0.96 -20.38
C ALA A 330 -7.92 1.28 -18.88
N ALA A 331 -8.83 2.19 -18.51
CA ALA A 331 -9.11 2.51 -17.12
C ALA A 331 -9.60 1.29 -16.31
N ALA A 332 -10.27 0.33 -16.95
CA ALA A 332 -10.78 -0.88 -16.28
C ALA A 332 -9.68 -1.79 -15.72
N ASP A 333 -8.49 -1.75 -16.31
CA ASP A 333 -7.35 -2.58 -15.89
C ASP A 333 -6.44 -1.85 -14.86
N LYS A 334 -6.71 -0.57 -14.55
CA LYS A 334 -5.89 0.25 -13.66
C LYS A 334 -6.48 0.33 -12.26
N LEU A 335 -5.60 0.31 -11.24
CA LEU A 335 -5.98 0.43 -9.83
C LEU A 335 -5.43 1.73 -9.26
N LEU A 336 -6.32 2.57 -8.74
CA LEU A 336 -5.98 3.81 -8.03
C LEU A 336 -6.37 3.66 -6.57
N PHE A 337 -5.41 3.49 -5.66
CA PHE A 337 -5.71 3.41 -4.25
C PHE A 337 -4.88 4.38 -3.41
N GLY A 338 -5.49 4.87 -2.35
CA GLY A 338 -4.96 5.96 -1.55
C GLY A 338 -4.41 5.53 -0.20
N GLU A 339 -3.40 6.26 0.27
CA GLU A 339 -3.04 6.25 1.67
C GLU A 339 -3.85 7.32 2.42
N VAL A 340 -4.64 6.86 3.37
CA VAL A 340 -5.30 7.68 4.38
C VAL A 340 -4.84 7.17 5.74
N TYR A 341 -3.80 7.79 6.32
CA TYR A 341 -3.27 7.35 7.62
C TYR A 341 -4.25 7.72 8.74
N ASP A 342 -5.24 6.87 8.95
CA ASP A 342 -6.30 7.03 9.96
C ASP A 342 -6.92 5.67 10.30
N GLY A 343 -7.37 5.49 11.55
CA GLY A 343 -8.11 4.29 11.98
C GLY A 343 -9.64 4.42 11.88
N ASN A 344 -10.14 5.61 11.53
CA ASN A 344 -11.59 5.85 11.44
C ASN A 344 -12.11 5.41 10.06
N PRO A 345 -13.04 4.43 9.99
CA PRO A 345 -13.55 3.92 8.72
C PRO A 345 -14.32 4.98 7.90
N ALA A 346 -15.00 5.93 8.55
CA ALA A 346 -15.66 7.03 7.85
C ALA A 346 -14.62 7.95 7.18
N ARG A 347 -13.49 8.21 7.85
CA ARG A 347 -12.38 8.99 7.30
C ARG A 347 -11.69 8.27 6.15
N LEU A 348 -11.46 6.96 6.28
CA LEU A 348 -10.91 6.14 5.22
C LEU A 348 -11.82 6.11 4.00
N GLY A 349 -13.10 5.82 4.22
CA GLY A 349 -14.08 5.58 3.17
C GLY A 349 -14.48 6.82 2.38
N GLN A 350 -14.38 8.01 2.99
CA GLN A 350 -14.80 9.26 2.30
C GLN A 350 -14.07 9.50 0.98
N TYR A 351 -12.82 9.03 0.83
CA TYR A 351 -12.04 9.19 -0.40
C TYR A 351 -12.39 8.17 -1.49
N THR A 352 -13.23 7.20 -1.17
CA THR A 352 -13.85 6.32 -2.17
C THR A 352 -15.12 6.91 -2.77
N TRP A 353 -15.66 7.98 -2.15
CA TRP A 353 -16.81 8.71 -2.64
C TRP A 353 -16.38 10.00 -3.34
N ARG A 354 -17.10 10.38 -4.38
CA ARG A 354 -17.00 11.71 -4.98
C ARG A 354 -17.76 12.72 -4.11
N SER A 355 -17.34 13.98 -4.11
CA SER A 355 -18.08 15.04 -3.42
C SER A 355 -19.46 15.28 -4.04
N ASP A 356 -19.62 15.00 -5.33
CA ASP A 356 -20.85 15.08 -6.12
C ASP A 356 -21.52 13.69 -6.34
N TRP A 357 -21.34 12.76 -5.41
CA TRP A 357 -21.74 11.35 -5.50
C TRP A 357 -23.22 11.11 -5.82
N GLN A 358 -24.09 12.07 -5.53
CA GLN A 358 -25.52 11.99 -5.88
C GLN A 358 -25.74 12.00 -7.39
N GLN A 359 -24.89 12.68 -8.14
CA GLN A 359 -24.89 12.73 -9.61
C GLN A 359 -23.89 11.75 -10.21
N HIS A 360 -22.81 11.48 -9.51
CA HIS A 360 -21.69 10.64 -9.91
C HIS A 360 -21.41 9.56 -8.87
N PRO A 361 -22.18 8.46 -8.87
CA PRO A 361 -22.08 7.43 -7.84
C PRO A 361 -20.84 6.53 -7.96
N GLU A 362 -20.09 6.59 -9.05
CA GLU A 362 -18.85 5.85 -9.26
C GLU A 362 -17.78 6.27 -8.24
N PRO A 363 -16.85 5.34 -7.88
CA PRO A 363 -15.78 5.67 -6.93
C PRO A 363 -14.90 6.83 -7.40
N ALA A 364 -14.49 7.71 -6.47
CA ALA A 364 -13.39 8.65 -6.69
C ALA A 364 -12.07 7.87 -6.79
N LEU A 365 -11.49 7.43 -5.68
CA LEU A 365 -10.45 6.40 -5.70
C LEU A 365 -11.09 5.01 -5.71
N ASP A 366 -10.44 4.06 -6.38
CA ASP A 366 -10.93 2.68 -6.42
C ASP A 366 -10.95 2.05 -5.03
N SER A 367 -9.96 2.38 -4.19
CA SER A 367 -9.83 1.88 -2.83
C SER A 367 -8.84 2.71 -2.00
N VAL A 368 -8.62 2.26 -0.76
CA VAL A 368 -7.62 2.80 0.17
C VAL A 368 -6.89 1.68 0.89
N LEU A 369 -5.74 2.01 1.52
CA LEU A 369 -5.08 1.15 2.49
C LEU A 369 -5.96 0.98 3.73
N ASP A 370 -6.24 -0.25 4.15
CA ASP A 370 -7.10 -0.55 5.29
C ASP A 370 -6.37 -0.42 6.62
N PHE A 371 -6.12 0.81 7.05
CA PHE A 371 -5.49 1.09 8.35
C PHE A 371 -6.35 0.65 9.53
N ASN A 372 -7.69 0.70 9.42
CA ASN A 372 -8.58 0.24 10.48
C ASN A 372 -8.36 -1.25 10.78
N PHE A 373 -8.33 -2.07 9.73
CA PHE A 373 -7.96 -3.49 9.85
C PHE A 373 -6.53 -3.65 10.37
N CYS A 374 -5.56 -2.93 9.80
CA CYS A 374 -4.16 -3.06 10.16
C CYS A 374 -3.94 -2.82 11.66
N PHE A 375 -4.48 -1.74 12.22
CA PHE A 375 -4.36 -1.44 13.64
C PHE A 375 -5.01 -2.52 14.51
N SER A 376 -6.25 -2.91 14.21
CA SER A 376 -6.98 -3.92 14.98
C SER A 376 -6.32 -5.29 14.92
N ALA A 377 -5.86 -5.72 13.74
CA ALA A 377 -5.17 -7.00 13.57
C ALA A 377 -3.82 -7.04 14.31
N ARG A 378 -3.05 -5.95 14.27
CA ARG A 378 -1.78 -5.85 15.01
C ARG A 378 -1.99 -5.95 16.51
N GLU A 379 -2.97 -5.25 17.06
CA GLU A 379 -3.28 -5.31 18.49
C GLU A 379 -3.76 -6.71 18.90
N TYR A 380 -4.67 -7.32 18.14
CA TYR A 380 -5.13 -8.69 18.37
C TYR A 380 -3.99 -9.70 18.37
N LEU A 381 -3.12 -9.64 17.37
CA LEU A 381 -2.04 -10.60 17.21
C LEU A 381 -0.86 -10.36 18.18
N ARG A 382 -0.68 -9.14 18.69
CA ARG A 382 0.40 -8.80 19.64
C ARG A 382 0.00 -9.03 21.08
N HIS A 383 -1.27 -8.77 21.41
CA HIS A 383 -1.79 -8.74 22.77
C HIS A 383 -3.18 -9.37 22.84
N PRO A 384 -3.32 -10.68 22.57
CA PRO A 384 -4.60 -11.36 22.72
C PRO A 384 -5.10 -11.21 24.18
N GLY A 385 -6.39 -10.93 24.34
CA GLY A 385 -7.00 -10.76 25.67
C GLY A 385 -6.99 -9.34 26.24
N ARG A 386 -6.38 -8.34 25.58
CA ARG A 386 -6.52 -6.93 25.98
C ARG A 386 -7.72 -6.27 25.30
N LYS A 387 -8.33 -5.27 25.96
CA LYS A 387 -9.53 -4.54 25.48
C LYS A 387 -9.46 -4.09 24.02
N PHE A 388 -8.29 -3.70 23.52
CA PHE A 388 -8.07 -3.26 22.13
C PHE A 388 -7.50 -4.36 21.23
N GLY A 389 -7.01 -5.45 21.81
CA GLY A 389 -6.44 -6.60 21.09
C GLY A 389 -7.36 -7.83 21.10
N SER A 390 -8.65 -7.67 21.35
CA SER A 390 -9.59 -8.79 21.38
C SER A 390 -10.04 -9.21 19.97
N PRO A 391 -10.45 -10.48 19.78
CA PRO A 391 -11.12 -10.93 18.56
C PRO A 391 -12.34 -10.07 18.20
N ALA A 392 -13.10 -9.59 19.21
CA ALA A 392 -14.25 -8.70 19.03
C ALA A 392 -13.86 -7.34 18.43
N ALA A 393 -12.70 -6.78 18.80
CA ALA A 393 -12.21 -5.54 18.20
C ALA A 393 -11.84 -5.74 16.72
N LEU A 394 -11.25 -6.88 16.38
CA LEU A 394 -10.95 -7.24 14.99
C LEU A 394 -12.23 -7.48 14.18
N GLU A 395 -13.20 -8.22 14.72
CA GLU A 395 -14.51 -8.44 14.09
C GLU A 395 -15.20 -7.10 13.80
N LYS A 396 -15.27 -6.22 14.82
CA LYS A 396 -15.84 -4.89 14.67
C LYS A 396 -15.16 -4.10 13.54
N SER A 397 -13.85 -4.14 13.48
CA SER A 397 -13.08 -3.48 12.41
C SER A 397 -13.45 -4.02 11.03
N LEU A 398 -13.52 -5.34 10.88
CA LEU A 398 -13.92 -5.99 9.62
C LEU A 398 -15.38 -5.66 9.25
N GLY A 399 -16.28 -5.60 10.23
CA GLY A 399 -17.69 -5.23 10.06
C GLY A 399 -17.88 -3.79 9.54
N THR A 400 -16.93 -2.88 9.81
CA THR A 400 -17.04 -1.49 9.33
C THR A 400 -16.96 -1.36 7.80
N ARG A 401 -16.45 -2.37 7.11
CA ARG A 401 -16.37 -2.35 5.64
C ARG A 401 -17.75 -2.31 4.97
N THR A 402 -18.77 -2.88 5.62
CA THR A 402 -20.16 -2.88 5.14
C THR A 402 -21.07 -2.01 5.99
N ALA A 403 -20.55 -1.32 7.01
CA ALA A 403 -21.32 -0.46 7.88
C ALA A 403 -21.64 0.90 7.22
N THR A 404 -22.66 1.55 7.76
CA THR A 404 -23.15 2.85 7.30
C THR A 404 -22.93 3.94 8.36
N ASP A 405 -22.95 5.20 7.92
CA ASP A 405 -23.01 6.37 8.79
C ASP A 405 -24.43 6.60 9.36
N SER A 406 -24.61 7.70 10.07
CA SER A 406 -25.91 8.08 10.67
C SER A 406 -27.00 8.39 9.63
N GLU A 407 -26.64 8.61 8.38
CA GLU A 407 -27.54 8.88 7.25
C GLU A 407 -27.80 7.62 6.41
N ASN A 408 -27.38 6.45 6.89
CA ASN A 408 -27.42 5.15 6.20
C ASN A 408 -26.57 5.11 4.92
N ARG A 409 -25.60 5.99 4.76
CA ARG A 409 -24.63 5.92 3.67
C ARG A 409 -23.51 4.98 4.07
N PRO A 410 -23.16 3.98 3.25
CA PRO A 410 -21.99 3.11 3.49
C PRO A 410 -20.71 3.94 3.65
N PHE A 411 -19.84 3.57 4.59
CA PHE A 411 -18.55 4.24 4.74
C PHE A 411 -17.73 4.17 3.46
N TYR A 412 -17.66 2.98 2.85
CA TYR A 412 -16.94 2.77 1.58
C TYR A 412 -17.93 2.66 0.42
N ASN A 413 -17.57 3.20 -0.72
CA ASN A 413 -18.44 3.22 -1.88
C ASN A 413 -18.79 1.77 -2.34
N PRO A 414 -20.06 1.36 -2.30
CA PRO A 414 -20.50 0.02 -2.69
C PRO A 414 -20.74 -0.09 -4.20
N ASN A 415 -20.72 1.03 -4.94
CA ASN A 415 -20.96 1.01 -6.38
C ASN A 415 -19.74 0.46 -7.11
N PRO A 416 -19.95 -0.31 -8.16
CA PRO A 416 -18.84 -0.85 -8.95
C PRO A 416 -18.11 0.27 -9.71
N GLY A 417 -16.80 0.16 -9.76
CA GLY A 417 -15.96 0.92 -10.66
C GLY A 417 -16.08 0.41 -12.11
N VAL A 418 -15.24 0.93 -12.98
CA VAL A 418 -15.20 0.54 -14.41
C VAL A 418 -14.79 -0.91 -14.62
N ASP A 419 -14.18 -1.55 -13.64
CA ASP A 419 -13.79 -2.97 -13.60
C ASP A 419 -14.87 -3.90 -13.03
N GLY A 420 -16.04 -3.35 -12.65
CA GLY A 420 -17.15 -4.10 -12.06
C GLY A 420 -16.97 -4.43 -10.57
N LEU A 421 -15.87 -4.04 -9.93
CA LEU A 421 -15.59 -4.24 -8.50
C LEU A 421 -15.84 -2.94 -7.73
N ASN A 422 -16.37 -3.05 -6.53
CA ASN A 422 -16.54 -1.90 -5.63
C ASN A 422 -15.31 -1.69 -4.74
N SER A 423 -15.31 -0.57 -4.01
CA SER A 423 -14.18 -0.19 -3.14
C SER A 423 -13.93 -1.18 -2.00
N GLN A 424 -14.98 -1.84 -1.48
CA GLN A 424 -14.85 -2.85 -0.42
C GLN A 424 -14.12 -4.11 -0.90
N GLN A 425 -14.41 -4.53 -2.14
CA GLN A 425 -13.76 -5.69 -2.77
C GLN A 425 -12.29 -5.41 -3.12
N LYS A 426 -11.94 -4.15 -3.34
CA LYS A 426 -10.59 -3.69 -3.67
C LYS A 426 -9.79 -3.15 -2.48
N MET A 427 -10.28 -3.29 -1.23
CA MET A 427 -9.54 -2.85 -0.04
C MET A 427 -8.14 -3.46 0.02
N ILE A 428 -7.11 -2.64 0.18
CA ILE A 428 -5.74 -3.12 0.31
C ILE A 428 -5.47 -3.44 1.77
N THR A 429 -5.40 -4.73 2.08
CA THR A 429 -5.17 -5.21 3.45
C THR A 429 -3.69 -5.44 3.71
N PHE A 430 -3.20 -5.06 4.86
CA PHE A 430 -1.80 -5.19 5.23
C PHE A 430 -1.62 -5.27 6.76
N ILE A 431 -0.48 -5.75 7.22
CA ILE A 431 -0.12 -5.87 8.65
C ILE A 431 1.02 -4.92 9.00
N GLU A 432 1.88 -4.61 8.06
CA GLU A 432 3.06 -3.76 8.24
C GLU A 432 3.36 -3.00 6.95
N ASN A 433 4.00 -1.84 7.10
CA ASN A 433 4.48 -1.03 5.99
C ASN A 433 5.78 -0.29 6.37
N HIS A 434 6.16 0.68 5.58
CA HIS A 434 7.40 1.45 5.75
C HIS A 434 7.26 2.67 6.67
N ASP A 435 6.03 3.05 7.04
CA ASP A 435 5.76 4.22 7.88
C ASP A 435 5.76 3.89 9.38
N GLY A 436 5.29 4.82 10.20
CA GLY A 436 5.35 4.82 11.66
C GLY A 436 4.88 3.54 12.38
N LEU A 437 4.23 2.61 11.68
CA LEU A 437 3.80 1.33 12.24
C LEU A 437 4.93 0.37 12.60
N ASN A 438 6.13 0.55 12.09
CA ASN A 438 7.22 -0.42 12.14
C ASN A 438 6.89 -1.77 11.46
N ARG A 439 7.88 -2.68 11.41
CA ARG A 439 7.58 -4.08 11.11
C ARG A 439 6.68 -4.70 12.18
N PHE A 440 5.90 -5.69 11.82
CA PHE A 440 5.16 -6.46 12.81
C PHE A 440 6.13 -7.28 13.68
N ARG A 441 7.18 -7.82 13.05
CA ARG A 441 8.26 -8.58 13.70
C ARG A 441 9.26 -7.64 14.37
N VAL A 442 8.94 -7.22 15.61
CA VAL A 442 9.80 -6.42 16.50
C VAL A 442 10.22 -7.24 17.72
N ALA A 443 11.09 -6.70 18.57
CA ALA A 443 11.46 -7.33 19.84
C ALA A 443 10.23 -7.67 20.68
N GLY A 444 10.13 -8.94 21.12
CA GLY A 444 8.98 -9.49 21.86
C GLY A 444 7.90 -10.15 21.00
N ILE A 445 7.96 -10.04 19.68
CA ILE A 445 7.08 -10.78 18.76
C ILE A 445 7.83 -11.97 18.19
N THR A 446 7.30 -13.19 18.35
CA THR A 446 7.92 -14.42 17.84
C THR A 446 7.75 -14.55 16.32
N ALA A 447 8.57 -15.39 15.69
CA ALA A 447 8.43 -15.71 14.28
C ALA A 447 7.12 -16.43 13.98
N GLU A 448 6.61 -17.27 14.90
CA GLU A 448 5.30 -17.94 14.81
C GLU A 448 4.16 -16.94 14.75
N ARG A 449 4.17 -15.90 15.60
CA ARG A 449 3.18 -14.83 15.57
C ARG A 449 3.25 -14.02 14.28
N ASN A 450 4.45 -13.77 13.76
CA ASN A 450 4.61 -13.11 12.46
C ASN A 450 3.98 -13.96 11.35
N ARG A 451 4.22 -15.27 11.34
CA ARG A 451 3.60 -16.19 10.38
C ARG A 451 2.09 -16.33 10.55
N LEU A 452 1.58 -16.25 11.78
CA LEU A 452 0.15 -16.18 12.06
C LEU A 452 -0.49 -14.92 11.48
N ALA A 453 0.20 -13.78 11.57
CA ALA A 453 -0.27 -12.52 11.00
C ALA A 453 -0.41 -12.63 9.47
N GLN A 454 0.55 -13.27 8.79
CA GLN A 454 0.46 -13.50 7.35
C GLN A 454 -0.65 -14.49 6.98
N ALA A 455 -0.88 -15.51 7.83
CA ALA A 455 -1.96 -16.45 7.62
C ALA A 455 -3.35 -15.77 7.76
N LEU A 456 -3.52 -14.91 8.75
CA LEU A 456 -4.72 -14.10 8.88
C LEU A 456 -4.92 -13.20 7.65
N LEU A 457 -3.89 -12.45 7.25
CA LEU A 457 -3.93 -11.55 6.09
C LEU A 457 -4.40 -12.28 4.82
N MET A 458 -3.89 -13.47 4.54
CA MET A 458 -4.17 -14.23 3.32
C MET A 458 -5.55 -14.90 3.32
N THR A 459 -6.23 -15.00 4.46
CA THR A 459 -7.56 -15.62 4.58
C THR A 459 -8.71 -14.64 4.62
N LEU A 460 -8.42 -13.35 4.79
CA LEU A 460 -9.41 -12.28 4.85
C LEU A 460 -9.80 -11.73 3.46
N PRO A 461 -10.96 -11.06 3.33
CA PRO A 461 -11.33 -10.35 2.10
C PRO A 461 -10.42 -9.13 1.85
N GLY A 462 -10.34 -8.71 0.60
CA GLY A 462 -9.49 -7.61 0.12
C GLY A 462 -8.26 -8.12 -0.61
N ILE A 463 -7.41 -7.21 -1.06
CA ILE A 463 -6.17 -7.47 -1.78
C ILE A 463 -5.02 -7.45 -0.77
N PRO A 464 -4.43 -8.61 -0.44
CA PRO A 464 -3.36 -8.65 0.57
C PRO A 464 -2.08 -8.04 0.06
N CYS A 465 -1.44 -7.23 0.90
CA CYS A 465 -0.15 -6.58 0.65
C CYS A 465 0.89 -7.06 1.67
N LEU A 466 1.97 -7.65 1.17
CA LEU A 466 3.13 -8.09 1.94
C LEU A 466 4.25 -7.06 1.84
N TYR A 467 4.84 -6.69 2.97
CA TYR A 467 5.99 -5.80 3.02
C TYR A 467 7.29 -6.60 2.86
N TYR A 468 8.27 -6.09 2.10
CA TYR A 468 9.54 -6.78 1.84
C TYR A 468 10.22 -7.27 3.12
N GLY A 469 10.82 -8.44 3.09
CA GLY A 469 11.50 -9.08 4.23
C GLY A 469 10.56 -9.84 5.18
N THR A 470 9.23 -9.70 5.06
CA THR A 470 8.26 -10.49 5.82
C THR A 470 8.42 -11.98 5.54
N GLU A 471 8.79 -12.34 4.32
CA GLU A 471 9.07 -13.70 3.85
C GLU A 471 10.34 -14.32 4.45
N PHE A 472 11.06 -13.56 5.24
CA PHE A 472 12.25 -14.04 5.99
C PHE A 472 12.11 -13.85 7.50
N ASP A 473 10.90 -13.51 7.99
CA ASP A 473 10.70 -13.12 9.39
C ASP A 473 11.65 -12.00 9.83
N LEU A 474 11.97 -11.03 8.93
CA LEU A 474 12.97 -9.99 9.17
C LEU A 474 12.65 -9.20 10.44
N LEU A 475 13.56 -9.29 11.41
CA LEU A 475 13.38 -8.67 12.73
C LEU A 475 13.82 -7.22 12.71
N ASP A 476 12.91 -6.33 13.06
CA ASP A 476 13.26 -4.96 13.45
C ASP A 476 13.72 -4.95 14.92
N SER A 477 15.02 -5.05 15.12
CA SER A 477 15.63 -5.08 16.46
C SER A 477 15.57 -3.74 17.20
N LYS A 478 15.36 -2.62 16.50
CA LYS A 478 15.22 -1.27 17.06
C LYS A 478 13.76 -0.93 17.35
N GLY A 479 12.82 -1.57 16.65
CA GLY A 479 11.39 -1.41 16.85
C GLY A 479 10.91 -2.01 18.17
N LYS A 480 9.86 -1.44 18.74
CA LYS A 480 9.23 -1.88 20.00
C LYS A 480 7.73 -2.00 19.81
N VAL A 481 7.13 -2.99 20.47
CA VAL A 481 5.66 -3.13 20.53
C VAL A 481 5.04 -1.88 21.16
N GLY A 482 4.03 -1.32 20.49
CA GLY A 482 3.31 -0.13 20.94
C GLY A 482 4.08 1.18 20.82
N ARG A 483 5.16 1.19 20.04
CA ARG A 483 5.86 2.43 19.65
C ARG A 483 5.97 2.47 18.15
N ASP A 484 5.41 3.50 17.56
CA ASP A 484 5.56 3.80 16.15
C ASP A 484 6.94 4.39 15.88
N GLY A 485 7.44 4.20 14.68
CA GLY A 485 8.74 4.71 14.25
C GLY A 485 9.12 4.19 12.86
N GLU A 486 10.15 4.76 12.29
CA GLU A 486 10.62 4.40 10.94
C GLU A 486 11.77 3.38 10.96
N THR A 487 11.90 2.62 12.07
CA THR A 487 13.02 1.68 12.26
C THR A 487 12.94 0.45 11.36
N GLY A 488 11.77 0.15 10.82
CA GLY A 488 11.50 -0.99 9.92
C GLY A 488 12.04 -0.88 8.49
N ARG A 489 12.82 0.16 8.17
CA ARG A 489 13.36 0.46 6.83
C ARG A 489 14.79 -0.05 6.60
N MET A 490 15.17 -1.18 7.21
CA MET A 490 16.50 -1.77 7.05
C MET A 490 16.69 -2.39 5.66
N MET A 491 17.96 -2.43 5.20
CA MET A 491 18.32 -3.15 3.97
C MET A 491 18.07 -4.66 4.13
N PHE A 492 17.40 -5.26 3.16
CA PHE A 492 17.06 -6.69 3.18
C PHE A 492 18.23 -7.56 2.72
N TYR A 493 18.65 -7.40 1.47
CA TYR A 493 19.79 -8.12 0.92
C TYR A 493 21.08 -7.31 1.09
N ARG A 494 21.61 -7.25 2.35
CA ARG A 494 22.89 -6.59 2.61
C ARG A 494 24.02 -7.33 1.94
N ARG A 495 24.93 -6.63 1.27
CA ARG A 495 26.06 -7.22 0.57
C ARG A 495 26.99 -8.07 1.44
N GLN A 496 27.26 -7.65 2.66
CA GLN A 496 28.23 -8.30 3.55
C GLN A 496 27.60 -9.25 4.57
N SER A 497 26.37 -9.05 4.95
CA SER A 497 25.73 -9.72 6.08
C SER A 497 24.25 -10.06 5.88
N GLY A 498 23.70 -9.78 4.71
CA GLY A 498 22.32 -10.11 4.37
C GLY A 498 22.15 -11.57 3.94
N PRO A 499 20.91 -12.08 3.95
CA PRO A 499 20.63 -13.41 3.44
C PRO A 499 20.84 -13.47 1.93
N THR A 500 21.16 -14.65 1.42
CA THR A 500 21.08 -14.96 -0.01
C THR A 500 19.62 -15.26 -0.40
N ILE A 501 19.29 -15.15 -1.68
CA ILE A 501 17.96 -15.55 -2.21
C ILE A 501 17.64 -17.00 -1.84
N ASN A 502 18.63 -17.92 -1.86
CA ASN A 502 18.41 -19.32 -1.52
C ASN A 502 18.10 -19.52 -0.04
N GLU A 503 18.76 -18.78 0.85
CA GLU A 503 18.47 -18.83 2.28
C GLU A 503 17.07 -18.30 2.57
N VAL A 504 16.65 -17.22 1.91
CA VAL A 504 15.28 -16.71 2.04
C VAL A 504 14.28 -17.74 1.54
N LYS A 505 14.47 -18.31 0.35
CA LYS A 505 13.55 -19.31 -0.23
C LYS A 505 13.45 -20.61 0.60
N SER A 506 14.47 -20.95 1.36
CA SER A 506 14.46 -22.11 2.29
C SER A 506 13.92 -21.79 3.67
N SER A 507 13.60 -20.53 3.97
CA SER A 507 13.10 -20.13 5.28
C SER A 507 11.66 -20.64 5.54
N ALA A 508 11.34 -20.78 6.83
CA ALA A 508 10.00 -21.18 7.26
C ALA A 508 8.93 -20.12 6.86
N ALA A 509 9.28 -18.84 6.93
CA ALA A 509 8.37 -17.75 6.56
C ALA A 509 8.05 -17.76 5.06
N TYR A 510 9.07 -17.92 4.21
CA TYR A 510 8.87 -18.03 2.76
C TYR A 510 7.97 -19.21 2.39
N THR A 511 8.26 -20.38 2.97
CA THR A 511 7.47 -21.59 2.75
C THR A 511 6.02 -21.42 3.22
N ASN A 512 5.82 -20.74 4.35
CA ASN A 512 4.47 -20.45 4.88
C ASN A 512 3.68 -19.53 3.94
N ILE A 513 4.27 -18.41 3.52
CA ILE A 513 3.62 -17.46 2.59
C ILE A 513 3.28 -18.15 1.26
N LYS A 514 4.21 -18.90 0.70
CA LYS A 514 3.98 -19.65 -0.55
C LYS A 514 2.78 -20.60 -0.44
N LYS A 515 2.65 -21.34 0.68
CA LYS A 515 1.49 -22.21 0.92
C LYS A 515 0.18 -21.41 1.06
N LEU A 516 0.22 -20.28 1.76
CA LEU A 516 -0.94 -19.42 1.96
C LEU A 516 -1.42 -18.79 0.64
N VAL A 517 -0.52 -18.28 -0.18
CA VAL A 517 -0.85 -17.72 -1.49
C VAL A 517 -1.43 -18.81 -2.41
N ALA A 518 -0.81 -19.99 -2.44
CA ALA A 518 -1.34 -21.13 -3.21
C ALA A 518 -2.73 -21.57 -2.74
N LEU A 519 -2.99 -21.57 -1.41
CA LEU A 519 -4.31 -21.88 -0.86
C LEU A 519 -5.34 -20.82 -1.27
N ARG A 520 -4.98 -19.53 -1.16
CA ARG A 520 -5.86 -18.42 -1.58
C ARG A 520 -6.21 -18.51 -3.08
N ALA A 521 -5.26 -18.89 -3.92
CA ALA A 521 -5.50 -19.13 -5.33
C ALA A 521 -6.43 -20.33 -5.59
N LYS A 522 -6.25 -21.42 -4.81
CA LYS A 522 -7.04 -22.64 -4.91
C LYS A 522 -8.49 -22.46 -4.45
N LEU A 523 -8.72 -21.65 -3.41
CA LEU A 523 -10.03 -21.42 -2.80
C LEU A 523 -10.58 -20.03 -3.16
N PRO A 524 -11.39 -19.87 -4.22
CA PRO A 524 -11.91 -18.58 -4.65
C PRO A 524 -12.65 -17.82 -3.54
N VAL A 525 -13.33 -18.54 -2.64
CA VAL A 525 -14.04 -17.94 -1.49
C VAL A 525 -13.10 -17.14 -0.57
N LEU A 526 -11.81 -17.44 -0.50
CA LEU A 526 -10.85 -16.65 0.26
C LEU A 526 -10.56 -15.29 -0.41
N ARG A 527 -10.79 -15.17 -1.72
CA ARG A 527 -10.59 -13.92 -2.49
C ARG A 527 -11.85 -13.06 -2.49
N THR A 528 -12.95 -13.59 -2.96
CA THR A 528 -14.18 -12.84 -3.24
C THR A 528 -15.38 -13.22 -2.36
N GLY A 529 -15.30 -14.33 -1.60
CA GLY A 529 -16.42 -14.77 -0.76
C GLY A 529 -16.77 -13.80 0.37
N LYS A 530 -18.00 -13.82 0.84
CA LYS A 530 -18.46 -13.07 1.99
C LYS A 530 -17.74 -13.56 3.26
N LEU A 531 -17.53 -12.65 4.20
CA LEU A 531 -17.03 -12.99 5.53
C LEU A 531 -18.22 -13.06 6.50
N VAL A 532 -18.36 -14.20 7.20
CA VAL A 532 -19.40 -14.43 8.20
C VAL A 532 -18.72 -14.81 9.50
N PRO A 533 -18.76 -13.98 10.55
CA PRO A 533 -18.24 -14.34 11.87
C PRO A 533 -18.99 -15.55 12.45
N LEU A 534 -18.26 -16.49 13.03
CA LEU A 534 -18.81 -17.73 13.64
C LEU A 534 -18.54 -17.81 15.13
N TRP A 535 -17.36 -17.38 15.56
CA TRP A 535 -16.93 -17.37 16.95
C TRP A 535 -16.04 -16.19 17.21
N VAL A 536 -16.42 -15.41 18.22
CA VAL A 536 -15.67 -14.24 18.66
C VAL A 536 -15.51 -14.38 20.16
N ASP A 537 -14.29 -14.64 20.59
CA ASP A 537 -13.99 -14.66 22.00
C ASP A 537 -13.99 -13.24 22.56
N SER A 538 -14.93 -12.93 23.43
CA SER A 538 -15.17 -11.58 23.96
C SER A 538 -14.84 -11.43 25.44
N ASP A 539 -14.44 -12.50 26.11
CA ASP A 539 -14.17 -12.46 27.57
C ASP A 539 -12.80 -11.83 27.84
N SER A 540 -12.80 -10.51 27.98
CA SER A 540 -11.61 -9.72 28.30
C SER A 540 -11.08 -9.93 29.73
N SER A 541 -11.78 -10.77 30.57
CA SER A 541 -11.36 -11.07 31.94
C SER A 541 -10.36 -12.23 32.02
N LYS A 542 -10.17 -12.97 30.92
CA LYS A 542 -9.22 -14.10 30.85
C LYS A 542 -8.06 -13.71 29.94
N GLU A 543 -6.85 -13.82 30.45
CA GLU A 543 -5.61 -13.38 29.74
C GLU A 543 -5.28 -14.17 28.47
N ASP A 544 -5.98 -15.25 28.14
CA ASP A 544 -5.63 -16.16 27.04
C ASP A 544 -6.76 -16.41 26.02
N ASP A 545 -7.80 -15.60 26.02
CA ASP A 545 -8.92 -15.75 25.11
C ASP A 545 -8.56 -15.07 23.77
N GLY A 546 -8.15 -15.82 22.77
CA GLY A 546 -7.63 -15.29 21.52
C GLY A 546 -8.19 -15.97 20.28
N VAL A 547 -9.37 -16.64 20.36
CA VAL A 547 -9.95 -17.34 19.23
C VAL A 547 -10.91 -16.46 18.45
N PHE A 548 -10.67 -16.36 17.15
CA PHE A 548 -11.57 -15.79 16.17
C PHE A 548 -11.85 -16.81 15.07
N ALA A 549 -13.11 -17.13 14.83
CA ALA A 549 -13.50 -18.01 13.74
C ALA A 549 -14.51 -17.33 12.81
N PHE A 550 -14.35 -17.54 11.53
CA PHE A 550 -15.22 -16.98 10.49
C PHE A 550 -15.34 -17.95 9.31
N ALA A 551 -16.48 -17.88 8.62
CA ALA A 551 -16.63 -18.50 7.31
C ALA A 551 -16.32 -17.50 6.20
N ARG A 552 -15.78 -18.01 5.10
CA ARG A 552 -15.75 -17.38 3.80
C ARG A 552 -16.65 -18.20 2.87
N THR A 553 -17.66 -17.57 2.29
CA THR A 553 -18.68 -18.28 1.53
C THR A 553 -18.97 -17.62 0.20
N SER A 554 -19.28 -18.42 -0.83
CA SER A 554 -19.86 -17.94 -2.08
C SER A 554 -21.26 -17.38 -1.85
N ASP A 555 -21.77 -16.60 -2.80
CA ASP A 555 -23.10 -15.97 -2.69
C ASP A 555 -24.23 -16.99 -2.59
N ASP A 556 -24.09 -18.15 -3.21
CA ASP A 556 -25.03 -19.27 -3.18
C ASP A 556 -24.86 -20.20 -1.96
N GLY A 557 -23.82 -19.97 -1.12
CA GLY A 557 -23.50 -20.81 0.03
C GLY A 557 -22.96 -22.21 -0.29
N GLU A 558 -22.80 -22.57 -1.56
CA GLU A 558 -22.36 -23.93 -1.96
C GLU A 558 -20.87 -24.16 -1.71
N SER A 559 -20.06 -23.13 -1.90
CA SER A 559 -18.62 -23.16 -1.65
C SER A 559 -18.29 -22.34 -0.40
N PHE A 560 -17.64 -22.96 0.57
CA PHE A 560 -17.20 -22.23 1.76
C PHE A 560 -15.93 -22.82 2.38
N ALA A 561 -15.25 -21.96 3.13
CA ALA A 561 -14.14 -22.33 4.01
C ALA A 561 -14.39 -21.75 5.41
N VAL A 562 -14.04 -22.52 6.45
CA VAL A 562 -14.04 -22.01 7.83
C VAL A 562 -12.60 -21.78 8.25
N VAL A 563 -12.32 -20.58 8.73
CA VAL A 563 -11.02 -20.18 9.24
C VAL A 563 -11.10 -20.00 10.73
N VAL A 564 -10.23 -20.66 11.47
CA VAL A 564 -10.11 -20.51 12.91
C VAL A 564 -8.73 -19.99 13.24
N VAL A 565 -8.66 -18.86 13.91
CA VAL A 565 -7.42 -18.18 14.32
C VAL A 565 -7.32 -18.23 15.83
N ASN A 566 -6.14 -18.57 16.35
CA ASN A 566 -5.86 -18.55 17.78
C ASN A 566 -4.59 -17.73 18.03
N ALA A 567 -4.72 -16.54 18.57
CA ALA A 567 -3.62 -15.69 18.98
C ALA A 567 -3.06 -16.02 20.37
N SER A 568 -3.69 -16.92 21.13
CA SER A 568 -3.18 -17.34 22.44
C SER A 568 -1.99 -18.30 22.33
N ASP A 569 -1.22 -18.43 23.41
CA ASP A 569 -0.07 -19.33 23.49
C ASP A 569 -0.46 -20.76 23.92
N THR A 570 -1.76 -21.05 24.03
CA THR A 570 -2.29 -22.38 24.36
C THR A 570 -3.21 -22.89 23.25
N LYS A 571 -3.29 -24.23 23.09
CA LYS A 571 -4.25 -24.84 22.17
C LYS A 571 -5.69 -24.55 22.63
N ARG A 572 -6.56 -24.21 21.67
CA ARG A 572 -7.97 -23.87 21.93
C ARG A 572 -8.91 -24.67 21.04
N VAL A 573 -10.20 -24.56 21.35
CA VAL A 573 -11.31 -25.06 20.54
C VAL A 573 -12.41 -23.98 20.48
N THR A 574 -13.25 -24.02 19.46
CA THR A 574 -14.37 -23.08 19.29
C THR A 574 -15.58 -23.55 20.13
N SER A 575 -15.36 -23.74 21.44
CA SER A 575 -16.37 -24.15 22.40
C SER A 575 -15.89 -23.78 23.82
N ASP A 576 -16.79 -23.31 24.66
CA ASP A 576 -16.54 -22.97 26.07
C ASP A 576 -17.22 -23.95 27.05
N GLY A 577 -17.77 -25.05 26.54
CA GLY A 577 -18.53 -26.01 27.30
C GLY A 577 -20.05 -25.70 27.37
N PHE A 578 -20.48 -24.50 27.01
CA PHE A 578 -21.89 -24.08 26.93
C PHE A 578 -22.27 -23.69 25.48
N HIS A 579 -21.36 -23.12 24.73
CA HIS A 579 -21.57 -22.66 23.37
C HIS A 579 -20.62 -23.37 22.39
N VAL A 580 -21.10 -23.60 21.20
CA VAL A 580 -20.34 -24.11 20.05
C VAL A 580 -20.66 -23.27 18.85
N ILE A 581 -19.75 -23.21 17.86
CA ILE A 581 -20.09 -22.53 16.64
C ILE A 581 -21.19 -23.27 15.88
N ARG A 582 -22.01 -22.49 15.15
CA ARG A 582 -23.02 -23.01 14.23
C ARG A 582 -22.83 -22.35 12.89
N LEU A 583 -22.81 -23.17 11.85
CA LEU A 583 -22.78 -22.64 10.48
C LEU A 583 -24.17 -22.04 10.17
N PRO A 584 -24.22 -20.81 9.61
CA PRO A 584 -25.48 -20.20 9.21
C PRO A 584 -26.29 -21.06 8.24
N PRO A 585 -27.63 -20.96 8.24
CA PRO A 585 -28.48 -21.77 7.36
C PRO A 585 -28.26 -21.56 5.86
N ASP A 586 -27.77 -20.38 5.47
CA ASP A 586 -27.41 -20.03 4.10
C ASP A 586 -26.10 -20.69 3.63
N ILE A 587 -25.31 -21.23 4.55
CA ILE A 587 -24.17 -22.09 4.20
C ILE A 587 -24.67 -23.52 4.06
N HIS A 588 -24.71 -24.00 2.83
CA HIS A 588 -25.21 -25.35 2.54
C HIS A 588 -24.25 -26.42 3.05
N SER A 589 -24.29 -26.66 4.37
CA SER A 589 -23.37 -27.54 5.08
C SER A 589 -23.92 -28.95 5.37
N ALA A 590 -25.21 -29.21 5.13
CA ALA A 590 -25.83 -30.50 5.38
C ALA A 590 -25.14 -31.65 4.63
N GLY A 591 -24.72 -32.68 5.37
CA GLY A 591 -23.96 -33.80 4.81
C GLY A 591 -22.55 -33.47 4.36
N LYS A 592 -22.01 -32.29 4.71
CA LYS A 592 -20.61 -31.92 4.46
C LYS A 592 -19.72 -32.24 5.67
N VAL A 593 -18.47 -32.41 5.42
CA VAL A 593 -17.41 -32.51 6.41
C VAL A 593 -16.41 -31.39 6.19
N LEU A 594 -15.82 -30.91 7.26
CA LEU A 594 -14.77 -29.90 7.22
C LEU A 594 -13.40 -30.59 7.20
N ARG A 595 -12.68 -30.45 6.10
CA ARG A 595 -11.33 -30.98 5.95
C ARG A 595 -10.31 -29.89 6.19
N PRO A 596 -9.36 -30.09 7.11
CA PRO A 596 -8.27 -29.12 7.29
C PRO A 596 -7.37 -29.15 6.04
N VAL A 597 -7.28 -28.02 5.36
CA VAL A 597 -6.44 -27.85 4.14
C VAL A 597 -5.19 -27.03 4.41
N LEU A 598 -5.16 -26.32 5.55
CA LEU A 598 -3.99 -25.63 6.06
C LEU A 598 -4.04 -25.64 7.59
N THR A 599 -2.90 -25.91 8.22
CA THR A 599 -2.69 -25.73 9.67
C THR A 599 -1.35 -25.05 9.89
N THR A 600 -1.33 -23.98 10.70
CA THR A 600 -0.13 -23.31 11.20
C THR A 600 -0.11 -23.38 12.73
N GLY A 601 1.04 -23.07 13.36
CA GLY A 601 1.19 -23.14 14.83
C GLY A 601 1.94 -24.38 15.31
N THR A 602 2.06 -24.54 16.62
CA THR A 602 3.01 -25.46 17.28
C THR A 602 2.47 -26.85 17.64
N SER A 603 1.23 -27.19 17.29
CA SER A 603 0.64 -28.49 17.64
C SER A 603 0.37 -29.37 16.41
N GLY A 604 0.25 -30.67 16.67
CA GLY A 604 0.12 -31.73 15.67
C GLY A 604 -1.11 -31.62 14.76
N PRO A 605 -1.30 -32.62 13.86
CA PRO A 605 -2.32 -32.55 12.82
C PRO A 605 -3.73 -32.37 13.39
N VAL A 606 -4.51 -31.55 12.71
CA VAL A 606 -5.93 -31.36 12.99
C VAL A 606 -6.72 -32.33 12.11
N ASN A 607 -7.70 -33.01 12.69
CA ASN A 607 -8.49 -34.03 11.99
C ASN A 607 -9.68 -33.42 11.23
N VAL A 608 -10.25 -34.19 10.33
CA VAL A 608 -11.53 -33.91 9.68
C VAL A 608 -12.62 -33.80 10.74
N GLN A 609 -13.49 -32.79 10.60
CA GLN A 609 -14.60 -32.53 11.50
C GLN A 609 -15.93 -32.76 10.78
N ALA A 610 -16.83 -33.51 11.40
CA ALA A 610 -18.19 -33.66 10.91
C ALA A 610 -19.05 -32.47 11.38
N VAL A 611 -19.89 -31.95 10.53
CA VAL A 611 -20.90 -30.95 10.87
C VAL A 611 -22.12 -31.70 11.39
N ALA A 612 -22.58 -31.36 12.61
CA ALA A 612 -23.80 -31.95 13.17
C ALA A 612 -25.05 -31.55 12.35
N ALA A 613 -26.13 -32.28 12.51
CA ALA A 613 -27.38 -32.04 11.74
C ALA A 613 -27.96 -30.65 11.99
N ASP A 614 -27.72 -30.05 13.16
CA ASP A 614 -28.12 -28.68 13.50
C ASP A 614 -27.09 -27.60 13.10
N GLY A 615 -26.07 -27.98 12.34
CA GLY A 615 -24.97 -27.09 11.90
C GLY A 615 -23.91 -26.85 13.00
N SER A 616 -24.03 -27.43 14.17
CA SER A 616 -23.08 -27.22 15.26
C SER A 616 -21.81 -28.03 15.10
N LEU A 617 -20.68 -27.45 15.55
CA LEU A 617 -19.37 -28.10 15.55
C LEU A 617 -18.42 -27.39 16.52
N SER A 618 -17.37 -28.11 16.93
CA SER A 618 -16.29 -27.59 17.75
C SER A 618 -14.96 -27.82 17.00
N LEU A 619 -14.25 -26.75 16.70
CA LEU A 619 -13.03 -26.78 15.86
C LEU A 619 -11.78 -26.55 16.70
N PRO A 620 -10.86 -27.51 16.75
CA PRO A 620 -9.58 -27.31 17.41
C PRO A 620 -8.68 -26.38 16.59
N VAL A 621 -7.90 -25.55 17.30
CA VAL A 621 -6.89 -24.67 16.71
C VAL A 621 -5.60 -24.68 17.55
N PRO A 622 -4.42 -24.80 16.93
CA PRO A 622 -3.14 -24.78 17.63
C PRO A 622 -2.88 -23.47 18.38
N ALA A 623 -1.95 -23.52 19.34
CA ALA A 623 -1.40 -22.33 19.96
C ALA A 623 -0.71 -21.44 18.90
N SER A 624 -0.89 -20.12 18.98
CA SER A 624 -0.36 -19.16 18.01
C SER A 624 -0.53 -19.64 16.57
N GLY A 625 -1.73 -20.14 16.23
CA GLY A 625 -1.98 -20.87 15.00
C GLY A 625 -3.29 -20.51 14.31
N LEU A 626 -3.40 -21.00 13.08
CA LEU A 626 -4.58 -20.85 12.24
C LEU A 626 -4.85 -22.18 11.52
N VAL A 627 -6.13 -22.53 11.41
CA VAL A 627 -6.59 -23.67 10.61
C VAL A 627 -7.60 -23.17 9.58
N VAL A 628 -7.40 -23.58 8.33
CA VAL A 628 -8.40 -23.41 7.28
C VAL A 628 -9.03 -24.76 7.01
N TYR A 629 -10.35 -24.83 7.14
CA TYR A 629 -11.16 -25.99 6.81
C TYR A 629 -11.94 -25.71 5.51
N GLU A 630 -11.84 -26.58 4.55
CA GLU A 630 -12.66 -26.58 3.36
C GLU A 630 -13.90 -27.47 3.56
N GLY A 631 -15.09 -26.93 3.29
CA GLY A 631 -16.33 -27.70 3.32
C GLY A 631 -16.44 -28.57 2.06
N THR A 632 -16.43 -29.89 2.24
CA THR A 632 -16.59 -30.86 1.16
C THR A 632 -17.78 -31.78 1.45
N ARG A 633 -18.37 -32.40 0.40
CA ARG A 633 -19.36 -33.46 0.62
C ARG A 633 -18.71 -34.62 1.38
N ALA A 634 -19.45 -35.24 2.28
CA ALA A 634 -19.03 -36.50 2.86
C ALA A 634 -18.83 -37.54 1.75
N PRO A 635 -17.79 -38.37 1.82
CA PRO A 635 -17.52 -39.40 0.83
C PRO A 635 -18.64 -40.42 0.69
#